data_560042dabd1fb8f4502eb595cee42ac9
#
_entry.id   560042dabd1fb8f4502eb595cee42ac9
#
_cell.length_a   1.000
_cell.length_b   1.000
_cell.length_c   1.000
_cell.angle_alpha   90.00
_cell.angle_beta   90.00
_cell.angle_gamma   90.00
#
_symmetry.space_group_name_H-M   'P 1'
#
loop_
_entity.id
_entity.type
_entity.pdbx_description
1 polymer ?
#
loop_
_entity_poly.entity_id
_entity_poly.type
_entity_poly.pdbx_seq_one_letter_code
_entity_poly.pdbx_strand_id
1 'polypeptide(L)'
;MTPASSLLDPASNPALYTSAVLTLYVDLPDTPLRISVQDQCLAQRLFETGVPLSLVETALLLGSLRRLCRPSDLRPLPRIRSLAYFQPVIEELQEHPVQDSYLDYLRLKLRSVMDKADPAKVLKPTLSDGR
;
A
#
# COMPACT_ATOMS: atom_id res chain seq x y z
N MET A 1 2.02 31.04 6.52
CA MET A 1 1.62 30.04 5.67
C MET A 1 1.76 30.39 4.24
N THR A 2 2.33 29.59 3.44
CA THR A 2 2.53 29.93 2.07
C THR A 2 1.69 29.07 1.16
N PRO A 3 1.17 29.65 0.10
CA PRO A 3 0.41 28.88 -0.85
C PRO A 3 1.23 27.76 -1.52
N ALA A 4 2.53 28.00 -1.66
CA ALA A 4 3.37 27.00 -2.26
C ALA A 4 3.43 25.72 -1.45
N SER A 5 3.45 25.85 -0.14
CA SER A 5 3.43 24.70 0.72
C SER A 5 2.15 23.90 0.56
N SER A 6 1.03 24.61 0.48
CA SER A 6 -0.25 23.97 0.30
C SER A 6 -0.32 23.23 -1.01
N LEU A 7 0.23 23.81 -2.06
CA LEU A 7 0.18 23.18 -3.38
C LEU A 7 1.02 21.91 -3.44
N LEU A 8 2.04 21.81 -2.59
CA LEU A 8 2.91 20.64 -2.58
C LEU A 8 2.44 19.57 -1.60
N ASP A 9 1.39 19.86 -0.86
CA ASP A 9 0.88 18.91 0.14
C ASP A 9 -0.07 17.93 -0.53
N PRO A 10 0.24 16.63 -0.53
CA PRO A 10 -0.65 15.64 -1.13
C PRO A 10 -2.05 15.67 -0.53
N ALA A 11 -2.18 16.07 0.74
CA ALA A 11 -3.49 16.12 1.37
C ALA A 11 -4.38 17.20 0.79
N SER A 12 -3.78 18.22 0.14
CA SER A 12 -4.53 19.34 -0.39
C SER A 12 -4.58 19.39 -1.91
N ASN A 13 -3.77 18.57 -2.58
CA ASN A 13 -3.67 18.61 -4.03
C ASN A 13 -4.11 17.28 -4.61
N PRO A 14 -5.20 17.25 -5.39
CA PRO A 14 -5.71 15.98 -5.90
C PRO A 14 -4.72 15.22 -6.78
N ALA A 15 -3.92 15.93 -7.56
CA ALA A 15 -2.95 15.25 -8.41
C ALA A 15 -1.87 14.58 -7.59
N LEU A 16 -1.37 15.26 -6.56
CA LEU A 16 -0.35 14.70 -5.69
C LEU A 16 -0.90 13.56 -4.85
N TYR A 17 -2.13 13.70 -4.36
CA TYR A 17 -2.77 12.66 -3.56
C TYR A 17 -2.93 11.40 -4.42
N THR A 18 -3.49 11.56 -5.60
CA THR A 18 -3.72 10.44 -6.50
C THR A 18 -2.41 9.74 -6.86
N SER A 19 -1.39 10.54 -7.20
CA SER A 19 -0.09 10.01 -7.54
C SER A 19 0.52 9.23 -6.36
N ALA A 20 0.39 9.77 -5.16
CA ALA A 20 0.93 9.12 -3.97
C ALA A 20 0.24 7.77 -3.71
N VAL A 21 -1.09 7.75 -3.82
CA VAL A 21 -1.84 6.51 -3.59
C VAL A 21 -1.43 5.46 -4.61
N LEU A 22 -1.36 5.84 -5.87
CA LEU A 22 -1.04 4.88 -6.93
C LEU A 22 0.39 4.37 -6.84
N THR A 23 1.33 5.24 -6.45
CA THR A 23 2.71 4.82 -6.25
C THR A 23 2.80 3.82 -5.10
N LEU A 24 2.13 4.11 -4.00
CA LEU A 24 2.11 3.19 -2.87
C LEU A 24 1.51 1.84 -3.26
N TYR A 25 0.46 1.89 -4.07
CA TYR A 25 -0.25 0.67 -4.48
C TYR A 25 0.65 -0.22 -5.34
N VAL A 26 1.30 0.34 -6.36
CA VAL A 26 2.09 -0.50 -7.27
C VAL A 26 3.40 -1.00 -6.63
N ASP A 27 3.82 -0.39 -5.54
CA ASP A 27 5.00 -0.85 -4.83
C ASP A 27 4.71 -2.05 -3.94
N LEU A 28 3.45 -2.39 -3.75
CA LEU A 28 3.09 -3.51 -2.89
C LEU A 28 3.31 -4.84 -3.61
N PRO A 29 3.54 -5.92 -2.85
CA PRO A 29 3.68 -7.23 -3.48
C PRO A 29 2.36 -7.70 -4.08
N ASP A 30 2.45 -8.50 -5.13
CA ASP A 30 1.30 -9.09 -5.80
C ASP A 30 0.35 -8.11 -6.45
N THR A 31 0.77 -6.88 -6.69
CA THR A 31 -0.06 -5.90 -7.40
C THR A 31 0.40 -5.82 -8.86
N PRO A 32 -0.47 -5.34 -9.75
CA PRO A 32 -0.09 -5.20 -11.15
C PRO A 32 1.01 -4.16 -11.33
N LEU A 33 1.77 -4.30 -12.40
CA LEU A 33 2.80 -3.33 -12.73
C LEU A 33 2.22 -2.08 -13.37
N ARG A 34 0.99 -2.17 -13.83
CA ARG A 34 0.35 -1.04 -14.50
C ARG A 34 -0.87 -0.57 -13.75
N ILE A 35 -1.10 0.72 -13.81
CA ILE A 35 -2.25 1.34 -13.17
C ILE A 35 -3.36 1.45 -14.19
N SER A 36 -4.56 0.99 -13.83
CA SER A 36 -5.70 1.09 -14.72
C SER A 36 -6.42 2.41 -14.54
N VAL A 37 -7.30 2.73 -15.46
CA VAL A 37 -8.12 3.93 -15.36
C VAL A 37 -9.03 3.83 -14.13
N GLN A 38 -9.55 2.63 -13.84
CA GLN A 38 -10.37 2.45 -12.66
C GLN A 38 -9.59 2.72 -11.38
N ASP A 39 -8.30 2.35 -11.36
CA ASP A 39 -7.46 2.64 -10.19
C ASP A 39 -7.31 4.14 -10.00
N GLN A 40 -7.10 4.87 -11.10
CA GLN A 40 -6.98 6.32 -11.04
C GLN A 40 -8.27 6.96 -10.55
N CYS A 41 -9.41 6.48 -11.06
CA CYS A 41 -10.71 6.99 -10.64
C CYS A 41 -10.98 6.74 -9.17
N LEU A 42 -10.61 5.56 -8.69
CA LEU A 42 -10.81 5.23 -7.29
C LEU A 42 -9.93 6.12 -6.40
N ALA A 43 -8.67 6.30 -6.77
CA ALA A 43 -7.78 7.16 -6.00
C ALA A 43 -8.31 8.59 -5.94
N GLN A 44 -8.82 9.08 -7.06
CA GLN A 44 -9.39 10.42 -7.11
C GLN A 44 -10.64 10.51 -6.23
N ARG A 45 -11.47 9.47 -6.26
CA ARG A 45 -12.67 9.44 -5.43
C ARG A 45 -12.32 9.44 -3.94
N LEU A 46 -11.26 8.74 -3.56
CA LEU A 46 -10.82 8.74 -2.18
C LEU A 46 -10.43 10.15 -1.74
N PHE A 47 -9.78 10.90 -2.61
CA PHE A 47 -9.45 12.28 -2.33
C PHE A 47 -10.74 13.11 -2.16
N GLU A 48 -11.66 12.95 -3.08
CA GLU A 48 -12.90 13.72 -3.09
C GLU A 48 -13.78 13.45 -1.88
N THR A 49 -13.75 12.24 -1.38
CA THR A 49 -14.54 11.89 -0.21
C THR A 49 -13.83 12.17 1.10
N GLY A 50 -12.63 12.75 1.01
CA GLY A 50 -11.94 13.21 2.22
C GLY A 50 -11.20 12.15 3.00
N VAL A 51 -10.86 11.04 2.38
CA VAL A 51 -10.12 9.98 3.07
C VAL A 51 -8.67 10.44 3.22
N PRO A 52 -8.13 10.50 4.45
CA PRO A 52 -6.74 10.93 4.63
C PRO A 52 -5.76 10.00 3.92
N LEU A 53 -4.71 10.57 3.36
CA LEU A 53 -3.70 9.78 2.68
C LEU A 53 -3.07 8.76 3.62
N SER A 54 -2.82 9.14 4.87
CA SER A 54 -2.24 8.22 5.84
C SER A 54 -3.15 7.02 6.11
N LEU A 55 -4.47 7.24 6.06
CA LEU A 55 -5.40 6.14 6.24
C LEU A 55 -5.33 5.18 5.05
N VAL A 56 -5.23 5.73 3.84
CA VAL A 56 -5.11 4.90 2.65
C VAL A 56 -3.82 4.10 2.70
N GLU A 57 -2.71 4.74 3.05
CA GLU A 57 -1.44 4.03 3.17
C GLU A 57 -1.54 2.91 4.21
N THR A 58 -2.15 3.20 5.35
CA THR A 58 -2.32 2.20 6.40
C THR A 58 -3.12 1.00 5.87
N ALA A 59 -4.19 1.29 5.11
CA ALA A 59 -5.02 0.23 4.55
C ALA A 59 -4.25 -0.63 3.55
N LEU A 60 -3.45 0.00 2.71
CA LEU A 60 -2.65 -0.73 1.73
C LEU A 60 -1.65 -1.65 2.42
N LEU A 61 -0.95 -1.14 3.42
CA LEU A 61 0.03 -1.93 4.14
C LEU A 61 -0.63 -3.05 4.94
N LEU A 62 -1.72 -2.74 5.62
CA LEU A 62 -2.42 -3.74 6.42
C LEU A 62 -2.97 -4.86 5.55
N GLY A 63 -3.60 -4.49 4.43
CA GLY A 63 -4.13 -5.49 3.52
C GLY A 63 -3.04 -6.39 2.95
N SER A 64 -1.88 -5.80 2.61
CA SER A 64 -0.77 -6.57 2.10
C SER A 64 -0.20 -7.51 3.16
N LEU A 65 -0.08 -7.03 4.40
CA LEU A 65 0.42 -7.86 5.48
C LEU A 65 -0.51 -9.03 5.77
N ARG A 66 -1.82 -8.80 5.71
CA ARG A 66 -2.78 -9.88 5.92
C ARG A 66 -2.63 -10.97 4.88
N ARG A 67 -2.30 -10.59 3.64
CA ARG A 67 -2.07 -11.57 2.60
C ARG A 67 -0.77 -12.34 2.83
N LEU A 68 0.31 -11.61 3.15
CA LEU A 68 1.61 -12.23 3.32
C LEU A 68 1.69 -13.13 4.55
N CYS A 69 0.90 -12.83 5.56
CA CYS A 69 0.91 -13.58 6.81
C CYS A 69 -0.13 -14.69 6.85
N ARG A 70 -0.79 -14.97 5.73
CA ARG A 70 -1.73 -16.08 5.69
C ARG A 70 -0.99 -17.39 5.94
N PRO A 71 -1.61 -18.34 6.64
CA PRO A 71 -1.00 -19.64 6.83
C PRO A 71 -0.74 -20.32 5.50
N SER A 72 0.40 -20.96 5.39
CA SER A 72 0.80 -21.57 4.13
C SER A 72 -0.04 -22.79 3.75
N ASP A 73 -0.77 -23.36 4.70
CA ASP A 73 -1.63 -24.51 4.41
C ASP A 73 -2.96 -24.08 3.78
N LEU A 74 -3.23 -22.78 3.70
CA LEU A 74 -4.44 -22.31 3.05
C LEU A 74 -4.19 -22.16 1.56
N ARG A 75 -5.28 -22.24 0.79
CA ARG A 75 -5.18 -22.07 -0.64
C ARG A 75 -4.61 -20.69 -0.96
N PRO A 76 -3.68 -20.59 -1.91
CA PRO A 76 -3.12 -19.30 -2.27
C PRO A 76 -4.20 -18.35 -2.77
N LEU A 77 -4.05 -17.07 -2.45
CA LEU A 77 -4.97 -16.05 -2.94
C LEU A 77 -4.57 -15.64 -4.36
N PRO A 78 -5.55 -15.30 -5.18
CA PRO A 78 -5.22 -14.78 -6.50
C PRO A 78 -4.49 -13.44 -6.36
N ARG A 79 -3.77 -13.05 -7.41
CA ARG A 79 -3.06 -11.78 -7.37
C ARG A 79 -4.06 -10.63 -7.29
N ILE A 80 -3.60 -9.53 -6.72
CA ILE A 80 -4.42 -8.33 -6.64
C ILE A 80 -4.55 -7.76 -8.04
N ARG A 81 -5.75 -7.44 -8.44
CA ARG A 81 -6.00 -6.93 -9.79
C ARG A 81 -6.30 -5.45 -9.84
N SER A 82 -6.72 -4.88 -8.73
CA SER A 82 -7.06 -3.46 -8.72
C SER A 82 -6.96 -2.90 -7.33
N LEU A 83 -6.89 -1.57 -7.27
CA LEU A 83 -6.85 -0.84 -6.02
C LEU A 83 -8.11 -1.13 -5.19
N ALA A 84 -9.21 -1.44 -5.85
CA ALA A 84 -10.47 -1.72 -5.16
C ALA A 84 -10.37 -2.91 -4.21
N TYR A 85 -9.37 -3.75 -4.38
CA TYR A 85 -9.14 -4.85 -3.47
C TYR A 85 -9.00 -4.36 -2.02
N PHE A 86 -8.46 -3.15 -1.84
CA PHE A 86 -8.21 -2.59 -0.52
C PHE A 86 -9.37 -1.77 0.02
N GLN A 87 -10.44 -1.61 -0.75
CA GLN A 87 -11.57 -0.81 -0.33
C GLN A 87 -12.16 -1.27 1.01
N PRO A 88 -12.37 -2.57 1.24
CA PRO A 88 -12.90 -3.02 2.53
C PRO A 88 -11.99 -2.66 3.70
N VAL A 89 -10.67 -2.68 3.48
CA VAL A 89 -9.72 -2.34 4.54
C VAL A 89 -9.79 -0.83 4.83
N ILE A 90 -9.95 -0.02 3.78
CA ILE A 90 -10.10 1.43 3.95
C ILE A 90 -11.35 1.70 4.79
N GLU A 91 -12.45 1.02 4.47
CA GLU A 91 -13.69 1.20 5.22
C GLU A 91 -13.55 0.74 6.66
N GLU A 92 -12.86 -0.36 6.86
CA GLU A 92 -12.60 -0.86 8.21
C GLU A 92 -11.85 0.19 9.05
N LEU A 93 -10.84 0.82 8.47
CA LEU A 93 -10.05 1.83 9.18
C LEU A 93 -10.82 3.13 9.39
N GLN A 94 -11.77 3.43 8.52
CA GLN A 94 -12.62 4.60 8.73
C GLN A 94 -13.53 4.37 9.93
N GLU A 95 -13.99 3.15 10.14
CA GLU A 95 -14.84 2.82 11.27
C GLU A 95 -14.04 2.61 12.56
N HIS A 96 -12.81 2.12 12.41
CA HIS A 96 -11.96 1.82 13.56
C HIS A 96 -10.59 2.45 13.35
N PRO A 97 -10.48 3.77 13.53
CA PRO A 97 -9.22 4.46 13.29
C PRO A 97 -8.10 3.96 14.19
N VAL A 98 -6.87 4.02 13.68
CA VAL A 98 -5.70 3.61 14.42
C VAL A 98 -4.79 4.82 14.62
N GLN A 99 -3.83 4.69 15.53
CA GLN A 99 -2.90 5.78 15.81
C GLN A 99 -1.88 5.90 14.67
N ASP A 100 -1.32 7.09 14.51
CA ASP A 100 -0.32 7.33 13.48
C ASP A 100 0.90 6.43 13.63
N SER A 101 1.28 6.13 14.86
CA SER A 101 2.44 5.27 15.10
C SER A 101 2.23 3.86 14.54
N TYR A 102 0.99 3.45 14.37
CA TYR A 102 0.70 2.14 13.79
C TYR A 102 1.16 2.09 12.33
N LEU A 103 1.05 3.19 11.60
CA LEU A 103 1.51 3.25 10.23
C LEU A 103 3.02 2.99 10.14
N ASP A 104 3.79 3.59 11.04
CA ASP A 104 5.23 3.38 11.06
C ASP A 104 5.55 1.92 11.36
N TYR A 105 4.81 1.33 12.28
CA TYR A 105 4.98 -0.09 12.61
C TYR A 105 4.69 -0.96 11.38
N LEU A 106 3.62 -0.64 10.64
CA LEU A 106 3.26 -1.44 9.46
C LEU A 106 4.32 -1.34 8.37
N ARG A 107 4.90 -0.15 8.20
CA ARG A 107 5.96 0.03 7.22
C ARG A 107 7.14 -0.89 7.51
N LEU A 108 7.56 -0.93 8.76
CA LEU A 108 8.68 -1.76 9.17
C LEU A 108 8.31 -3.24 9.08
N LYS A 109 7.10 -3.57 9.50
CA LYS A 109 6.66 -4.97 9.49
C LYS A 109 6.59 -5.51 8.07
N LEU A 110 6.05 -4.73 7.15
CA LEU A 110 5.94 -5.18 5.77
C LEU A 110 7.31 -5.40 5.17
N ARG A 111 8.24 -4.49 5.42
CA ARG A 111 9.60 -4.63 4.91
C ARG A 111 10.23 -5.91 5.45
N SER A 112 10.06 -6.17 6.73
CA SER A 112 10.62 -7.36 7.37
C SER A 112 10.03 -8.64 6.78
N VAL A 113 8.71 -8.65 6.58
CA VAL A 113 8.04 -9.85 6.04
C VAL A 113 8.44 -10.07 4.60
N MET A 114 8.57 -9.00 3.82
CA MET A 114 8.96 -9.13 2.42
C MET A 114 10.37 -9.67 2.30
N ASP A 115 11.28 -9.24 3.15
CA ASP A 115 12.65 -9.71 3.12
C ASP A 115 12.70 -11.21 3.43
N LYS A 116 11.87 -11.67 4.35
CA LYS A 116 11.84 -13.08 4.69
C LYS A 116 11.10 -13.91 3.66
N ALA A 117 10.10 -13.33 3.04
CA ALA A 117 9.26 -14.07 2.11
C ALA A 117 9.87 -14.21 0.72
N ASP A 118 10.94 -13.49 0.45
CA ASP A 118 11.55 -13.51 -0.88
C ASP A 118 12.93 -14.16 -0.80
N PRO A 119 12.99 -15.46 -0.90
CA PRO A 119 14.28 -16.13 -0.83
C PRO A 119 15.21 -15.73 -1.96
N ALA A 120 14.65 -15.44 -3.12
CA ALA A 120 15.48 -15.03 -4.23
C ALA A 120 16.18 -13.72 -3.93
N LYS A 121 15.50 -12.82 -3.26
CA LYS A 121 16.08 -11.56 -2.90
C LYS A 121 17.17 -11.76 -1.87
N VAL A 122 16.95 -12.64 -0.95
CA VAL A 122 17.93 -12.93 0.08
C VAL A 122 19.14 -13.66 -0.52
N LEU A 123 18.89 -14.61 -1.40
CA LEU A 123 19.94 -15.37 -1.99
C LEU A 123 20.77 -14.57 -2.98
N LYS A 124 20.19 -13.56 -3.56
CA LYS A 124 20.86 -12.80 -4.54
C LYS A 124 22.23 -12.37 -4.16
N PRO A 125 22.42 -11.82 -3.03
CA PRO A 125 23.74 -11.42 -2.63
C PRO A 125 24.64 -12.59 -2.39
N THR A 126 24.11 -13.66 -1.98
CA THR A 126 24.95 -14.74 -1.67
C THR A 126 25.23 -15.57 -2.83
N LEU A 127 24.57 -15.38 -3.84
CA LEU A 127 24.74 -16.08 -4.96
C LEU A 127 25.99 -16.03 -5.42
N SER A 128 26.42 -15.00 -5.16
CA SER A 128 27.67 -14.91 -5.51
C SER A 128 28.36 -15.94 -4.89
N ASP A 129 27.88 -16.44 -4.10
CA ASP A 129 28.39 -17.38 -3.59
C ASP A 129 28.28 -18.38 -4.22
N GLY A 130 28.34 -18.17 -4.85
CA GLY A 130 28.41 -18.91 -5.39
C GLY A 130 27.94 -19.98 -5.24
N ARG A 131 27.75 -20.30 -5.41
CA ARG A 131 27.42 -21.26 -5.35
C ARG A 131 27.38 -21.55 -6.34
#